data_615cae5b6ee87b2bc376ab7d35724d01
#
_entry.id   615cae5b6ee87b2bc376ab7d35724d01
#
_cell.length_a   1.000
_cell.length_b   1.000
_cell.length_c   1.000
_cell.angle_alpha   90.00
_cell.angle_beta   90.00
_cell.angle_gamma   90.00
#
_symmetry.space_group_name_H-M   'P 1'
#
loop_
_entity.id
_entity.type
_entity.pdbx_description
1 polymer ?
#
loop_
_entity_poly.entity_id
_entity_poly.type
_entity_poly.pdbx_seq_one_letter_code
_entity_poly.pdbx_strand_id
1 'polypeptide(L)'
;LVFSLLGAPIAASIAACADQPDSPQTDSPQGSPSATSSPARRHDELPGGGRTIFPSRRIVALYGRPGTSSMGALGAQGPAAGARRVRKLAHRYAKLTSKPVMPAFEVIATMGTSEPGPRHDYSARLSPRSLTPWIDAARRAGVYVVLDLQPGRARFIDQAKHYRRLLQYPHVGLALDAEWKLTPSQKPLEQIGSTNADDINEVIHWLAHLTAANDLPQKALLLHQFRTSMITDRTDLDTSHDQLAVIVHSDGHGTPKDKRGAYRKLARDLPAHARMGWKNFYRQDEPLFTPRQTLDVHPEPWFISYQ
;
A
#
# COMPACT_ATOMS: atom_id res chain seq x y z
N LEU A 1 9.88 14.71 -51.05
CA LEU A 1 8.83 14.06 -51.85
C LEU A 1 7.61 13.93 -50.95
N VAL A 2 6.71 14.81 -50.87
CA VAL A 2 5.61 15.52 -51.57
C VAL A 2 4.60 14.56 -52.26
N PHE A 3 3.38 14.78 -51.89
CA PHE A 3 2.04 14.71 -52.50
C PHE A 3 1.04 14.05 -51.57
N SER A 4 0.10 14.74 -51.07
CA SER A 4 -1.09 15.53 -51.51
C SER A 4 -2.37 14.68 -51.67
N LEU A 5 -3.34 15.04 -50.86
CA LEU A 5 -4.74 15.49 -51.02
C LEU A 5 -5.66 14.74 -52.02
N LEU A 6 -6.88 14.53 -51.53
CA LEU A 6 -8.22 14.72 -52.14
C LEU A 6 -9.23 13.94 -51.29
N GLY A 7 -10.30 14.41 -50.71
CA GLY A 7 -11.22 15.50 -51.09
C GLY A 7 -12.65 14.92 -51.23
N ALA A 8 -13.50 15.01 -50.25
CA ALA A 8 -14.95 15.29 -50.12
C ALA A 8 -15.93 14.84 -51.25
N PRO A 9 -17.27 15.07 -51.14
CA PRO A 9 -18.23 15.18 -50.05
C PRO A 9 -19.65 14.61 -50.33
N ILE A 10 -20.62 14.77 -49.38
CA ILE A 10 -22.06 15.08 -49.47
C ILE A 10 -23.04 13.96 -49.91
N ALA A 11 -24.04 13.70 -49.06
CA ALA A 11 -25.45 13.99 -49.36
C ALA A 11 -26.37 13.79 -48.14
N ALA A 12 -27.11 14.85 -47.86
CA ALA A 12 -28.25 14.88 -46.97
C ALA A 12 -29.51 14.40 -47.74
N SER A 13 -30.46 13.78 -47.04
CA SER A 13 -31.84 13.70 -47.48
C SER A 13 -32.80 13.77 -46.32
N ILE A 14 -33.67 14.77 -46.38
CA ILE A 14 -34.81 15.14 -45.55
C ILE A 14 -36.07 14.54 -46.16
N ALA A 15 -37.01 14.04 -45.33
CA ALA A 15 -38.47 14.05 -45.56
C ALA A 15 -39.12 13.42 -44.32
N ALA A 16 -39.85 14.07 -43.50
CA ALA A 16 -41.14 14.80 -43.50
C ALA A 16 -42.36 13.88 -43.26
N CYS A 17 -42.97 14.15 -42.08
CA CYS A 17 -44.37 14.18 -41.64
C CYS A 17 -45.38 13.13 -42.13
N ALA A 18 -46.16 12.56 -41.19
CA ALA A 18 -47.60 12.74 -41.09
C ALA A 18 -48.25 11.97 -39.90
N ASP A 19 -48.96 12.75 -39.07
CA ASP A 19 -50.30 12.57 -38.45
C ASP A 19 -50.69 11.34 -37.63
N GLN A 20 -51.17 11.72 -36.42
CA GLN A 20 -51.98 10.95 -35.48
C GLN A 20 -53.40 10.62 -35.98
N PRO A 21 -54.20 9.73 -35.29
CA PRO A 21 -54.99 10.14 -34.13
C PRO A 21 -55.25 9.11 -32.98
N ASP A 22 -55.48 9.71 -31.81
CA ASP A 22 -56.35 9.38 -30.64
C ASP A 22 -56.76 7.92 -30.24
N SER A 23 -56.27 7.62 -29.02
CA SER A 23 -56.92 7.12 -27.75
C SER A 23 -57.93 5.95 -27.73
N PRO A 24 -58.08 5.16 -26.64
CA PRO A 24 -58.26 5.65 -25.25
C PRO A 24 -57.51 4.87 -24.15
N GLN A 25 -57.42 5.56 -22.98
CA GLN A 25 -56.97 5.11 -21.69
C GLN A 25 -57.69 3.87 -21.18
N THR A 26 -56.94 2.98 -20.51
CA THR A 26 -57.47 2.13 -19.41
C THR A 26 -56.48 2.12 -18.26
N ASP A 27 -57.06 2.24 -17.07
CA ASP A 27 -56.44 2.39 -15.74
C ASP A 27 -55.51 1.27 -15.30
N SER A 28 -54.50 1.69 -14.61
CA SER A 28 -53.63 1.25 -13.50
C SER A 28 -53.77 -0.13 -12.89
N PRO A 29 -52.72 -0.68 -12.25
CA PRO A 29 -52.39 -0.26 -10.89
C PRO A 29 -50.88 0.07 -10.66
N GLN A 30 -50.69 1.02 -9.76
CA GLN A 30 -49.42 1.46 -9.21
C GLN A 30 -48.62 0.29 -8.64
N GLY A 31 -47.52 -0.08 -9.31
CA GLY A 31 -46.44 -0.86 -8.71
C GLY A 31 -45.45 0.08 -8.05
N SER A 32 -45.26 -0.05 -6.76
CA SER A 32 -44.21 0.61 -6.00
C SER A 32 -42.86 0.49 -6.69
N PRO A 33 -42.03 1.54 -6.76
CA PRO A 33 -40.70 1.42 -7.30
C PRO A 33 -39.86 0.54 -6.37
N SER A 34 -39.56 -0.69 -6.80
CA SER A 34 -38.46 -1.49 -6.26
C SER A 34 -37.21 -0.63 -6.33
N ALA A 35 -36.65 -0.30 -5.18
CA ALA A 35 -35.37 0.34 -5.08
C ALA A 35 -34.34 -0.55 -5.80
N THR A 36 -34.00 -0.19 -7.03
CA THR A 36 -32.90 -0.78 -7.78
C THR A 36 -31.63 -0.39 -7.02
N SER A 37 -31.13 -1.29 -6.17
CA SER A 37 -29.81 -1.13 -5.60
C SER A 37 -28.83 -1.02 -6.77
N SER A 38 -28.27 0.18 -6.96
CA SER A 38 -27.15 0.38 -7.87
C SER A 38 -26.09 -0.69 -7.57
N PRO A 39 -25.55 -1.38 -8.57
CA PRO A 39 -24.48 -2.35 -8.32
C PRO A 39 -23.32 -1.59 -7.68
N ALA A 40 -22.99 -1.94 -6.44
CA ALA A 40 -21.85 -1.40 -5.71
C ALA A 40 -20.63 -1.44 -6.64
N ARG A 41 -19.95 -0.31 -6.79
CA ARG A 41 -18.80 -0.20 -7.68
C ARG A 41 -17.75 -1.17 -7.16
N ARG A 42 -17.41 -2.22 -7.91
CA ARG A 42 -16.36 -3.20 -7.59
C ARG A 42 -14.97 -2.59 -7.39
N HIS A 43 -14.86 -1.25 -7.51
CA HIS A 43 -13.62 -0.48 -7.30
C HIS A 43 -13.36 -0.11 -5.84
N ASP A 44 -14.33 -0.31 -4.95
CA ASP A 44 -14.25 0.13 -3.55
C ASP A 44 -13.89 -1.02 -2.60
N GLU A 45 -13.35 -2.12 -3.12
CA GLU A 45 -12.95 -3.29 -2.36
C GLU A 45 -11.43 -3.54 -2.40
N LEU A 46 -10.94 -4.22 -1.37
CA LEU A 46 -9.57 -4.73 -1.32
C LEU A 46 -9.35 -5.86 -2.35
N PRO A 47 -8.12 -6.14 -2.78
CA PRO A 47 -7.79 -7.34 -3.52
C PRO A 47 -8.33 -8.60 -2.82
N GLY A 48 -9.10 -9.41 -3.52
CA GLY A 48 -9.78 -10.58 -2.96
C GLY A 48 -11.12 -10.29 -2.30
N GLY A 49 -11.66 -9.07 -2.45
CA GLY A 49 -12.98 -8.65 -1.98
C GLY A 49 -13.00 -8.13 -0.53
N GLY A 50 -14.11 -7.49 -0.16
CA GLY A 50 -14.31 -6.91 1.16
C GLY A 50 -13.52 -5.61 1.42
N ARG A 51 -13.74 -5.00 2.59
CA ARG A 51 -13.23 -3.66 2.90
C ARG A 51 -12.27 -3.63 4.10
N THR A 52 -12.09 -4.75 4.81
CA THR A 52 -11.33 -4.82 6.07
C THR A 52 -10.08 -5.67 5.90
N ILE A 53 -8.94 -5.15 6.34
CA ILE A 53 -7.68 -5.89 6.42
C ILE A 53 -7.66 -6.70 7.72
N PHE A 54 -7.77 -6.03 8.86
CA PHE A 54 -7.79 -6.69 10.17
C PHE A 54 -9.20 -6.77 10.76
N PRO A 55 -9.56 -7.90 11.37
CA PRO A 55 -8.81 -9.16 11.54
C PRO A 55 -9.01 -10.18 10.40
N SER A 56 -9.42 -9.74 9.20
CA SER A 56 -9.95 -10.62 8.16
C SER A 56 -8.88 -11.35 7.35
N ARG A 57 -7.70 -10.75 7.15
CA ARG A 57 -6.66 -11.30 6.26
C ARG A 57 -5.25 -10.95 6.69
N ARG A 58 -4.28 -11.76 6.21
CA ARG A 58 -2.84 -11.46 6.27
C ARG A 58 -2.38 -10.85 4.96
N ILE A 59 -1.23 -10.18 5.01
CA ILE A 59 -0.59 -9.62 3.82
C ILE A 59 0.79 -10.27 3.66
N VAL A 60 1.12 -10.70 2.43
CA VAL A 60 2.46 -11.19 2.07
C VAL A 60 2.99 -10.37 0.91
N ALA A 61 4.14 -9.72 1.10
CA ALA A 61 4.68 -8.72 0.20
C ALA A 61 6.06 -9.07 -0.37
N LEU A 62 6.37 -8.54 -1.55
CA LEU A 62 7.74 -8.34 -2.03
C LEU A 62 8.12 -6.88 -1.84
N TYR A 63 9.27 -6.65 -1.19
CA TYR A 63 9.85 -5.34 -0.92
C TYR A 63 10.89 -4.94 -1.96
N GLY A 64 10.95 -3.68 -2.29
CA GLY A 64 12.06 -3.10 -3.06
C GLY A 64 11.74 -1.85 -3.86
N ARG A 65 12.78 -1.31 -4.51
CA ARG A 65 12.66 -0.12 -5.36
C ARG A 65 12.50 -0.52 -6.83
N PRO A 66 11.45 -0.09 -7.51
CA PRO A 66 11.27 -0.29 -8.94
C PRO A 66 12.50 0.11 -9.77
N GLY A 67 12.94 -0.77 -10.65
CA GLY A 67 14.05 -0.53 -11.56
C GLY A 67 15.45 -0.59 -10.93
N THR A 68 15.57 -1.04 -9.67
CA THR A 68 16.86 -1.15 -8.96
C THR A 68 17.01 -2.53 -8.35
N SER A 69 17.68 -3.44 -9.07
CA SER A 69 17.79 -4.86 -8.69
C SER A 69 18.57 -5.12 -7.39
N SER A 70 19.45 -4.19 -6.99
CA SER A 70 20.18 -4.26 -5.72
C SER A 70 19.33 -3.83 -4.52
N MET A 71 18.16 -3.24 -4.74
CA MET A 71 17.30 -2.71 -3.68
C MET A 71 16.02 -3.52 -3.53
N GLY A 72 16.20 -4.75 -3.08
CA GLY A 72 15.11 -5.65 -2.73
C GLY A 72 14.59 -6.51 -3.88
N ALA A 73 13.84 -7.54 -3.48
CA ALA A 73 13.34 -8.57 -4.37
C ALA A 73 12.36 -8.06 -5.44
N LEU A 74 11.68 -6.96 -5.17
CA LEU A 74 10.74 -6.33 -6.11
C LEU A 74 11.47 -5.60 -7.24
N GLY A 75 12.60 -4.97 -6.95
CA GLY A 75 13.36 -4.17 -7.91
C GLY A 75 14.01 -4.95 -9.04
N ALA A 76 14.17 -6.26 -8.87
CA ALA A 76 14.82 -7.16 -9.85
C ALA A 76 13.95 -7.49 -11.08
N GLN A 77 12.69 -7.04 -11.12
CA GLN A 77 11.74 -7.44 -12.17
C GLN A 77 10.72 -6.33 -12.47
N GLY A 78 10.07 -6.44 -13.64
CA GLY A 78 8.98 -5.52 -13.98
C GLY A 78 7.66 -5.84 -13.25
N PRO A 79 6.66 -4.95 -13.33
CA PRO A 79 5.43 -5.04 -12.54
C PRO A 79 4.65 -6.34 -12.71
N ALA A 80 4.50 -6.83 -13.94
CA ALA A 80 3.76 -8.07 -14.23
C ALA A 80 4.47 -9.33 -13.69
N ALA A 81 5.80 -9.38 -13.79
CA ALA A 81 6.60 -10.48 -13.23
C ALA A 81 6.58 -10.44 -11.69
N GLY A 82 6.68 -9.23 -11.11
CA GLY A 82 6.53 -9.02 -9.67
C GLY A 82 5.19 -9.54 -9.16
N ALA A 83 4.09 -9.22 -9.86
CA ALA A 83 2.75 -9.68 -9.50
C ALA A 83 2.64 -11.21 -9.52
N ARG A 84 3.17 -11.87 -10.55
CA ARG A 84 3.21 -13.35 -10.59
C ARG A 84 4.02 -13.92 -9.42
N ARG A 85 5.19 -13.34 -9.14
CA ARG A 85 6.08 -13.81 -8.08
C ARG A 85 5.44 -13.67 -6.70
N VAL A 86 4.87 -12.50 -6.38
CA VAL A 86 4.24 -12.30 -5.06
C VAL A 86 2.99 -13.14 -4.87
N ARG A 87 2.19 -13.35 -5.91
CA ARG A 87 1.03 -14.26 -5.84
C ARG A 87 1.45 -15.70 -5.57
N LYS A 88 2.54 -16.19 -6.22
CA LYS A 88 3.10 -17.51 -5.93
C LYS A 88 3.59 -17.61 -4.49
N LEU A 89 4.22 -16.55 -3.97
CA LEU A 89 4.67 -16.49 -2.59
C LEU A 89 3.48 -16.51 -1.62
N ALA A 90 2.48 -15.64 -1.82
CA ALA A 90 1.27 -15.58 -1.00
C ALA A 90 0.51 -16.92 -0.98
N HIS A 91 0.45 -17.62 -2.12
CA HIS A 91 -0.16 -18.95 -2.20
C HIS A 91 0.55 -20.00 -1.32
N ARG A 92 1.88 -19.89 -1.12
CA ARG A 92 2.61 -20.77 -0.20
C ARG A 92 2.16 -20.55 1.25
N TYR A 93 1.86 -19.30 1.64
CA TYR A 93 1.34 -18.98 2.96
C TYR A 93 -0.12 -19.40 3.11
N ALA A 94 -0.95 -19.19 2.10
CA ALA A 94 -2.36 -19.56 2.12
C ALA A 94 -2.61 -21.06 2.39
N LYS A 95 -1.64 -21.91 2.04
CA LYS A 95 -1.68 -23.37 2.37
C LYS A 95 -1.41 -23.68 3.84
N LEU A 96 -0.97 -22.71 4.62
CA LEU A 96 -0.49 -22.90 6.00
C LEU A 96 -1.37 -22.20 7.04
N THR A 97 -2.38 -21.45 6.62
CA THR A 97 -3.27 -20.68 7.49
C THR A 97 -4.71 -20.75 6.97
N SER A 98 -5.69 -20.70 7.87
CA SER A 98 -7.12 -20.60 7.52
C SER A 98 -7.53 -19.17 7.10
N LYS A 99 -6.70 -18.16 7.41
CA LYS A 99 -7.01 -16.77 7.04
C LYS A 99 -6.63 -16.50 5.58
N PRO A 100 -7.47 -15.76 4.85
CA PRO A 100 -7.10 -15.28 3.51
C PRO A 100 -5.74 -14.55 3.52
N VAL A 101 -4.93 -14.78 2.50
CA VAL A 101 -3.62 -14.15 2.33
C VAL A 101 -3.65 -13.25 1.10
N MET A 102 -3.51 -11.96 1.32
CA MET A 102 -3.48 -10.93 0.28
C MET A 102 -2.04 -10.71 -0.19
N PRO A 103 -1.73 -10.93 -1.48
CA PRO A 103 -0.41 -10.59 -2.03
C PRO A 103 -0.23 -9.08 -2.08
N ALA A 104 0.98 -8.58 -1.86
CA ALA A 104 1.27 -7.15 -1.91
C ALA A 104 2.64 -6.84 -2.54
N PHE A 105 2.78 -5.64 -3.05
CA PHE A 105 4.05 -4.95 -3.28
C PHE A 105 4.30 -3.99 -2.12
N GLU A 106 5.50 -3.97 -1.61
CA GLU A 106 5.99 -2.93 -0.71
C GLU A 106 7.08 -2.17 -1.47
N VAL A 107 6.73 -0.97 -1.92
CA VAL A 107 7.48 -0.21 -2.91
C VAL A 107 8.21 0.94 -2.23
N ILE A 108 9.53 0.97 -2.29
CA ILE A 108 10.32 2.13 -1.87
C ILE A 108 9.98 3.31 -2.79
N ALA A 109 9.01 4.10 -2.38
CA ALA A 109 8.53 5.28 -3.11
C ALA A 109 9.46 6.48 -2.90
N THR A 110 9.97 6.64 -1.68
CA THR A 110 11.06 7.57 -1.38
C THR A 110 12.22 6.83 -0.75
N MET A 111 13.43 7.22 -1.05
CA MET A 111 14.64 6.51 -0.66
C MET A 111 15.63 7.48 -0.03
N GLY A 112 16.13 7.15 1.16
CA GLY A 112 17.25 7.86 1.78
C GLY A 112 18.50 7.83 0.88
N THR A 113 19.18 8.95 0.75
CA THR A 113 20.36 9.12 -0.11
C THR A 113 21.52 9.73 0.68
N SER A 114 22.77 9.38 0.30
CA SER A 114 23.97 9.97 0.90
C SER A 114 24.12 11.47 0.61
N GLU A 115 23.55 11.92 -0.51
CA GLU A 115 23.60 13.29 -0.95
C GLU A 115 22.31 14.06 -0.65
N PRO A 116 22.37 15.37 -0.38
CA PRO A 116 21.20 16.15 0.01
C PRO A 116 20.12 16.25 -1.07
N GLY A 117 20.50 16.10 -2.33
CA GLY A 117 19.59 16.21 -3.46
C GLY A 117 19.01 17.62 -3.66
N PRO A 118 18.13 17.82 -4.67
CA PRO A 118 17.61 19.16 -5.03
C PRO A 118 16.75 19.81 -3.93
N ARG A 119 16.23 19.04 -3.00
CA ARG A 119 15.40 19.53 -1.87
C ARG A 119 16.17 19.65 -0.58
N HIS A 120 17.45 19.33 -0.58
CA HIS A 120 18.30 19.30 0.60
C HIS A 120 17.76 18.42 1.76
N ASP A 121 16.91 17.43 1.41
CA ASP A 121 16.24 16.55 2.39
C ASP A 121 16.83 15.15 2.47
N TYR A 122 17.87 14.83 1.69
CA TYR A 122 18.47 13.48 1.63
C TYR A 122 17.47 12.37 1.28
N SER A 123 16.49 12.68 0.43
CA SER A 123 15.47 11.72 0.02
C SER A 123 15.15 11.84 -1.48
N ALA A 124 15.40 10.76 -2.22
CA ALA A 124 15.09 10.66 -3.64
C ALA A 124 13.68 10.06 -3.82
N ARG A 125 12.77 10.84 -4.44
CA ARG A 125 11.36 10.46 -4.63
C ARG A 125 11.12 9.93 -6.03
N LEU A 126 10.42 8.78 -6.13
CA LEU A 126 9.81 8.38 -7.39
C LEU A 126 8.60 9.27 -7.67
N SER A 127 8.43 9.70 -8.92
CA SER A 127 7.25 10.47 -9.28
C SER A 127 5.99 9.60 -9.19
N PRO A 128 4.82 10.16 -8.84
CA PRO A 128 3.56 9.40 -8.91
C PRO A 128 3.34 8.73 -10.27
N ARG A 129 3.75 9.40 -11.35
CA ARG A 129 3.65 8.85 -12.73
C ARG A 129 4.50 7.60 -12.92
N SER A 130 5.70 7.53 -12.35
CA SER A 130 6.57 6.35 -12.46
C SER A 130 6.08 5.16 -11.62
N LEU A 131 5.26 5.40 -10.59
CA LEU A 131 4.64 4.37 -9.77
C LEU A 131 3.33 3.82 -10.37
N THR A 132 2.64 4.59 -11.23
CA THR A 132 1.37 4.19 -11.84
C THR A 132 1.41 2.82 -12.53
N PRO A 133 2.44 2.45 -13.33
CA PRO A 133 2.50 1.11 -13.94
C PRO A 133 2.50 -0.04 -12.92
N TRP A 134 3.10 0.17 -11.74
CA TRP A 134 3.13 -0.81 -10.64
C TRP A 134 1.76 -0.95 -9.97
N ILE A 135 1.10 0.19 -9.70
CA ILE A 135 -0.24 0.24 -9.12
C ILE A 135 -1.26 -0.39 -10.06
N ASP A 136 -1.20 -0.08 -11.36
CA ASP A 136 -2.11 -0.65 -12.34
C ASP A 136 -1.90 -2.16 -12.55
N ALA A 137 -0.66 -2.61 -12.58
CA ALA A 137 -0.36 -4.04 -12.65
C ALA A 137 -0.83 -4.78 -11.39
N ALA A 138 -0.66 -4.18 -10.22
CA ALA A 138 -1.14 -4.71 -8.95
C ALA A 138 -2.66 -4.83 -8.96
N ARG A 139 -3.38 -3.77 -9.35
CA ARG A 139 -4.85 -3.77 -9.46
C ARG A 139 -5.34 -4.89 -10.37
N ARG A 140 -4.80 -5.02 -11.57
CA ARG A 140 -5.19 -6.08 -12.53
C ARG A 140 -4.91 -7.50 -12.01
N ALA A 141 -3.88 -7.65 -11.18
CA ALA A 141 -3.44 -8.95 -10.66
C ALA A 141 -4.04 -9.31 -9.29
N GLY A 142 -4.88 -8.44 -8.70
CA GLY A 142 -5.39 -8.62 -7.35
C GLY A 142 -4.28 -8.56 -6.29
N VAL A 143 -3.35 -7.61 -6.42
CA VAL A 143 -2.22 -7.36 -5.53
C VAL A 143 -2.40 -6.02 -4.84
N TYR A 144 -2.16 -5.95 -3.55
CA TYR A 144 -2.13 -4.72 -2.78
C TYR A 144 -0.80 -3.98 -2.99
N VAL A 145 -0.74 -2.69 -2.72
CA VAL A 145 0.50 -1.90 -2.80
C VAL A 145 0.68 -1.14 -1.49
N VAL A 146 1.88 -1.15 -0.96
CA VAL A 146 2.30 -0.28 0.15
C VAL A 146 3.39 0.64 -0.38
N LEU A 147 3.22 1.95 -0.23
CA LEU A 147 4.23 2.94 -0.60
C LEU A 147 5.11 3.21 0.62
N ASP A 148 6.36 2.81 0.56
CA ASP A 148 7.33 3.00 1.64
C ASP A 148 8.05 4.34 1.52
N LEU A 149 8.05 5.10 2.64
CA LEU A 149 8.61 6.42 2.75
C LEU A 149 9.89 6.43 3.61
N GLN A 150 11.00 6.76 2.98
CA GLN A 150 12.29 7.02 3.63
C GLN A 150 12.58 8.53 3.55
N PRO A 151 12.17 9.31 4.56
CA PRO A 151 12.00 10.75 4.43
C PRO A 151 13.29 11.56 4.40
N GLY A 152 14.41 11.02 4.91
CA GLY A 152 15.57 11.83 5.17
C GLY A 152 15.23 12.92 6.20
N ARG A 153 15.53 14.18 5.88
CA ARG A 153 15.19 15.34 6.71
C ARG A 153 13.77 15.88 6.48
N ALA A 154 13.04 15.36 5.48
CA ALA A 154 11.65 15.76 5.25
C ALA A 154 10.74 15.22 6.36
N ARG A 155 9.52 15.81 6.46
CA ARG A 155 8.47 15.26 7.31
C ARG A 155 7.76 14.13 6.59
N PHE A 156 7.34 13.11 7.33
CA PHE A 156 6.55 12.00 6.78
C PHE A 156 5.25 12.49 6.13
N ILE A 157 4.57 13.42 6.77
CA ILE A 157 3.30 13.95 6.26
C ILE A 157 3.46 14.65 4.90
N ASP A 158 4.56 15.35 4.66
CA ASP A 158 4.80 16.04 3.39
C ASP A 158 5.03 15.04 2.26
N GLN A 159 5.73 13.94 2.56
CA GLN A 159 5.91 12.85 1.59
C GLN A 159 4.60 12.08 1.36
N ALA A 160 3.83 11.80 2.40
CA ALA A 160 2.52 11.15 2.27
C ALA A 160 1.57 11.99 1.40
N LYS A 161 1.50 13.30 1.64
CA LYS A 161 0.68 14.24 0.84
C LYS A 161 1.12 14.29 -0.64
N HIS A 162 2.42 14.14 -0.92
CA HIS A 162 2.92 14.05 -2.30
C HIS A 162 2.29 12.88 -3.07
N TYR A 163 2.03 11.76 -2.40
CA TYR A 163 1.39 10.57 -2.99
C TYR A 163 -0.13 10.50 -2.78
N ARG A 164 -0.78 11.59 -2.35
CA ARG A 164 -2.23 11.63 -2.07
C ARG A 164 -3.08 10.97 -3.15
N ARG A 165 -2.83 11.27 -4.43
CA ARG A 165 -3.61 10.72 -5.54
C ARG A 165 -3.47 9.19 -5.67
N LEU A 166 -2.30 8.65 -5.34
CA LEU A 166 -2.06 7.21 -5.35
C LEU A 166 -2.71 6.54 -4.13
N LEU A 167 -2.72 7.20 -2.99
CA LEU A 167 -3.37 6.73 -1.76
C LEU A 167 -4.91 6.76 -1.85
N GLN A 168 -5.50 7.40 -2.86
CA GLN A 168 -6.92 7.32 -3.15
C GLN A 168 -7.33 6.03 -3.88
N TYR A 169 -6.39 5.20 -4.34
CA TYR A 169 -6.73 3.87 -4.82
C TYR A 169 -7.07 2.94 -3.65
N PRO A 170 -8.14 2.09 -3.75
CA PRO A 170 -8.57 1.22 -2.65
C PRO A 170 -7.49 0.20 -2.24
N HIS A 171 -6.61 -0.20 -3.15
CA HIS A 171 -5.56 -1.20 -2.94
C HIS A 171 -4.18 -0.58 -2.67
N VAL A 172 -4.10 0.68 -2.19
CA VAL A 172 -2.83 1.36 -1.89
C VAL A 172 -2.81 1.81 -0.43
N GLY A 173 -1.81 1.37 0.32
CA GLY A 173 -1.49 1.76 1.69
C GLY A 173 -0.14 2.46 1.78
N LEU A 174 0.36 2.64 3.00
CA LEU A 174 1.54 3.44 3.30
C LEU A 174 2.46 2.71 4.29
N ALA A 175 3.76 2.94 4.18
CA ALA A 175 4.76 2.58 5.18
C ALA A 175 5.61 3.80 5.53
N LEU A 176 6.00 3.89 6.80
CA LEU A 176 6.87 4.93 7.34
C LEU A 176 8.15 4.25 7.87
N ASP A 177 9.27 4.52 7.21
CA ASP A 177 10.55 3.95 7.57
C ASP A 177 11.34 4.93 8.46
N ALA A 178 11.21 4.72 9.77
CA ALA A 178 11.83 5.57 10.78
C ALA A 178 13.37 5.49 10.79
N GLU A 179 13.97 4.40 10.24
CA GLU A 179 15.43 4.29 10.10
C GLU A 179 16.03 5.48 9.34
N TRP A 180 15.28 5.99 8.37
CA TRP A 180 15.71 7.07 7.50
C TRP A 180 15.19 8.45 7.91
N LYS A 181 14.51 8.57 9.06
CA LYS A 181 14.06 9.90 9.55
C LYS A 181 15.17 10.58 10.31
N LEU A 182 15.62 11.71 9.79
CA LEU A 182 16.78 12.45 10.26
C LEU A 182 16.39 13.84 10.78
N THR A 183 17.10 14.29 11.81
CA THR A 183 17.08 15.69 12.24
C THR A 183 17.90 16.57 11.28
N PRO A 184 17.77 17.92 11.33
CA PRO A 184 18.52 18.83 10.48
C PRO A 184 20.05 18.69 10.57
N SER A 185 20.58 18.25 11.72
CA SER A 185 22.01 18.07 11.96
C SER A 185 22.56 16.70 11.55
N GLN A 186 21.69 15.71 11.31
CA GLN A 186 22.07 14.34 10.99
C GLN A 186 22.25 14.13 9.49
N LYS A 187 23.05 13.12 9.12
CA LYS A 187 23.21 12.66 7.73
C LYS A 187 22.89 11.17 7.62
N PRO A 188 22.40 10.72 6.46
CA PRO A 188 22.16 9.29 6.24
C PRO A 188 23.45 8.48 6.37
N LEU A 189 23.30 7.21 6.80
CA LEU A 189 24.38 6.23 6.97
C LEU A 189 25.36 6.53 8.12
N GLU A 190 25.30 7.70 8.76
CA GLU A 190 26.11 8.01 9.95
C GLU A 190 25.43 7.50 11.24
N GLN A 191 24.10 7.40 11.26
CA GLN A 191 23.31 6.91 12.37
C GLN A 191 21.98 6.32 11.89
N ILE A 192 21.34 5.56 12.76
CA ILE A 192 19.95 5.11 12.56
C ILE A 192 19.04 6.27 12.91
N GLY A 193 18.11 6.60 12.01
CA GLY A 193 17.12 7.64 12.22
C GLY A 193 16.09 7.29 13.30
N SER A 194 15.31 8.29 13.66
CA SER A 194 14.21 8.14 14.62
C SER A 194 13.15 9.22 14.43
N THR A 195 11.94 8.90 14.86
CA THR A 195 10.78 9.79 14.91
C THR A 195 10.05 9.61 16.25
N ASN A 196 9.02 10.40 16.50
CA ASN A 196 8.17 10.28 17.68
C ASN A 196 6.73 9.94 17.28
N ALA A 197 5.89 9.69 18.28
CA ALA A 197 4.48 9.39 18.07
C ALA A 197 3.72 10.55 17.41
N ASP A 198 4.04 11.80 17.73
CA ASP A 198 3.35 12.97 17.18
C ASP A 198 3.52 13.08 15.65
N ASP A 199 4.75 12.90 15.14
CA ASP A 199 5.04 12.89 13.71
C ASP A 199 4.25 11.79 12.96
N ILE A 200 4.09 10.63 13.60
CA ILE A 200 3.33 9.49 13.05
C ILE A 200 1.83 9.74 13.16
N ASN A 201 1.34 10.26 14.29
CA ASN A 201 -0.07 10.58 14.51
C ASN A 201 -0.58 11.61 13.49
N GLU A 202 0.24 12.57 13.09
CA GLU A 202 -0.12 13.49 12.02
C GLU A 202 -0.42 12.73 10.70
N VAL A 203 0.36 11.71 10.38
CA VAL A 203 0.10 10.85 9.20
C VAL A 203 -1.11 9.96 9.42
N ILE A 204 -1.27 9.37 10.60
CA ILE A 204 -2.43 8.54 10.97
C ILE A 204 -3.73 9.32 10.76
N HIS A 205 -3.85 10.50 11.39
CA HIS A 205 -5.05 11.33 11.29
C HIS A 205 -5.33 11.75 9.86
N TRP A 206 -4.30 12.19 9.13
CA TRP A 206 -4.45 12.58 7.73
C TRP A 206 -4.88 11.41 6.84
N LEU A 207 -4.27 10.22 6.99
CA LEU A 207 -4.56 9.05 6.16
C LEU A 207 -5.95 8.47 6.50
N ALA A 208 -6.33 8.45 7.77
CA ALA A 208 -7.67 8.05 8.21
C ALA A 208 -8.75 8.97 7.63
N HIS A 209 -8.53 10.29 7.70
CA HIS A 209 -9.43 11.28 7.08
C HIS A 209 -9.52 11.09 5.55
N LEU A 210 -8.37 10.93 4.87
CA LEU A 210 -8.35 10.67 3.43
C LEU A 210 -9.15 9.42 3.06
N THR A 211 -9.02 8.35 3.85
CA THR A 211 -9.70 7.08 3.64
C THR A 211 -11.21 7.22 3.84
N ALA A 212 -11.64 7.86 4.93
CA ALA A 212 -13.05 8.11 5.22
C ALA A 212 -13.70 9.04 4.19
N ALA A 213 -13.05 10.18 3.87
CA ALA A 213 -13.59 11.18 2.95
C ALA A 213 -13.77 10.69 1.51
N ASN A 214 -13.09 9.60 1.13
CA ASN A 214 -13.21 9.00 -0.21
C ASN A 214 -13.91 7.63 -0.18
N ASP A 215 -14.56 7.27 0.93
CA ASP A 215 -15.21 5.96 1.14
C ASP A 215 -14.33 4.78 0.71
N LEU A 216 -13.06 4.80 1.11
CA LEU A 216 -12.10 3.75 0.75
C LEU A 216 -12.13 2.59 1.76
N PRO A 217 -11.74 1.38 1.36
CA PRO A 217 -11.51 0.29 2.31
C PRO A 217 -10.33 0.60 3.23
N GLN A 218 -10.26 -0.13 4.34
CA GLN A 218 -9.20 -0.03 5.33
C GLN A 218 -7.82 -0.06 4.67
N LYS A 219 -6.93 0.84 5.07
CA LYS A 219 -5.57 0.94 4.54
C LYS A 219 -4.55 0.36 5.51
N ALA A 220 -3.60 -0.40 4.98
CA ALA A 220 -2.42 -0.77 5.74
C ALA A 220 -1.54 0.46 5.97
N LEU A 221 -1.15 0.68 7.22
CA LEU A 221 -0.11 1.63 7.61
C LEU A 221 0.99 0.88 8.37
N LEU A 222 2.15 0.75 7.75
CA LEU A 222 3.31 0.06 8.32
C LEU A 222 4.24 1.07 9.00
N LEU A 223 4.76 0.67 10.16
CA LEU A 223 5.78 1.39 10.90
C LEU A 223 7.01 0.50 10.98
N HIS A 224 8.04 0.78 10.19
CA HIS A 224 9.28 0.01 10.17
C HIS A 224 10.08 0.25 11.44
N GLN A 225 10.45 -0.83 12.10
CA GLN A 225 11.30 -0.81 13.29
C GLN A 225 12.13 -2.09 13.43
N PHE A 226 13.37 -1.96 13.84
CA PHE A 226 14.17 -3.07 14.39
C PHE A 226 14.73 -2.74 15.79
N ARG A 227 14.52 -1.51 16.27
CA ARG A 227 14.81 -1.03 17.62
C ARG A 227 13.65 -0.21 18.16
N THR A 228 13.40 -0.29 19.46
CA THR A 228 12.35 0.52 20.11
C THR A 228 12.63 2.02 20.04
N SER A 229 13.93 2.43 20.05
CA SER A 229 14.35 3.83 19.96
C SER A 229 14.09 4.51 18.61
N MET A 230 13.70 3.76 17.57
CA MET A 230 13.39 4.33 16.25
C MET A 230 12.05 5.08 16.26
N ILE A 231 11.13 4.72 17.16
CA ILE A 231 9.88 5.45 17.38
C ILE A 231 9.74 5.66 18.86
N THR A 232 9.94 6.90 19.34
CA THR A 232 9.75 7.27 20.74
C THR A 232 8.27 7.46 21.03
N ASP A 233 7.89 7.29 22.31
CA ASP A 233 6.51 7.48 22.78
C ASP A 233 5.47 6.65 22.01
N ARG A 234 5.89 5.44 21.55
CA ARG A 234 5.09 4.58 20.66
C ARG A 234 3.74 4.17 21.26
N THR A 235 3.61 4.16 22.57
CA THR A 235 2.34 3.91 23.28
C THR A 235 1.31 4.99 23.03
N ASP A 236 1.73 6.19 22.63
CA ASP A 236 0.89 7.34 22.38
C ASP A 236 0.41 7.42 20.91
N LEU A 237 0.69 6.38 20.12
CA LEU A 237 0.17 6.28 18.76
C LEU A 237 -1.35 6.09 18.78
N ASP A 238 -2.06 6.93 18.04
CA ASP A 238 -3.51 6.83 17.86
C ASP A 238 -3.88 5.74 16.85
N THR A 239 -4.00 4.53 17.35
CA THR A 239 -4.39 3.36 16.55
C THR A 239 -5.88 3.05 16.60
N SER A 240 -6.72 3.99 17.05
CA SER A 240 -8.17 3.82 17.23
C SER A 240 -8.98 3.95 15.93
N HIS A 241 -8.36 4.42 14.85
CA HIS A 241 -9.02 4.66 13.57
C HIS A 241 -9.34 3.38 12.80
N ASP A 242 -10.61 3.01 12.68
CA ASP A 242 -11.07 1.84 11.91
C ASP A 242 -10.68 1.87 10.43
N GLN A 243 -10.37 3.06 9.89
CA GLN A 243 -9.89 3.26 8.53
C GLN A 243 -8.50 2.68 8.28
N LEU A 244 -7.74 2.39 9.33
CA LEU A 244 -6.35 1.99 9.22
C LEU A 244 -6.09 0.63 9.89
N ALA A 245 -5.32 -0.21 9.22
CA ALA A 245 -4.69 -1.40 9.79
C ALA A 245 -3.24 -1.05 10.11
N VAL A 246 -2.95 -0.70 11.36
CA VAL A 246 -1.61 -0.29 11.79
C VAL A 246 -0.75 -1.52 12.08
N ILE A 247 0.46 -1.56 11.53
CA ILE A 247 1.42 -2.66 11.65
C ILE A 247 2.76 -2.13 12.14
N VAL A 248 3.24 -2.63 13.26
CA VAL A 248 4.65 -2.50 13.66
C VAL A 248 5.43 -3.58 12.91
N HIS A 249 6.15 -3.17 11.88
CA HIS A 249 6.86 -4.07 10.98
C HIS A 249 8.31 -4.25 11.43
N SER A 250 8.60 -5.43 12.02
CA SER A 250 9.96 -5.78 12.46
C SER A 250 10.83 -6.13 11.26
N ASP A 251 11.73 -5.24 10.89
CA ASP A 251 12.55 -5.31 9.70
C ASP A 251 14.06 -5.47 9.94
N GLY A 252 14.45 -5.95 11.13
CA GLY A 252 15.81 -6.38 11.40
C GLY A 252 16.17 -7.68 10.66
N HIS A 253 17.40 -7.79 10.18
CA HIS A 253 17.96 -8.98 9.57
C HIS A 253 18.94 -9.73 10.52
N GLY A 254 19.39 -10.93 10.12
CA GLY A 254 20.41 -11.69 10.84
C GLY A 254 19.94 -13.09 11.26
N THR A 255 20.48 -13.59 12.39
CA THR A 255 20.16 -14.93 12.85
C THR A 255 18.72 -15.05 13.39
N PRO A 256 18.13 -16.25 13.41
CA PRO A 256 16.83 -16.49 14.02
C PRO A 256 16.73 -16.00 15.47
N LYS A 257 17.81 -16.09 16.23
CA LYS A 257 17.88 -15.62 17.63
C LYS A 257 17.75 -14.10 17.71
N ASP A 258 18.53 -13.38 16.90
CA ASP A 258 18.57 -11.92 16.90
C ASP A 258 17.24 -11.35 16.42
N LYS A 259 16.71 -11.87 15.30
CA LYS A 259 15.43 -11.45 14.74
C LYS A 259 14.27 -11.69 15.70
N ARG A 260 14.16 -12.87 16.30
CA ARG A 260 13.13 -13.18 17.30
C ARG A 260 13.32 -12.32 18.56
N GLY A 261 14.57 -11.98 18.91
CA GLY A 261 14.89 -11.09 20.02
C GLY A 261 14.36 -9.67 19.78
N ALA A 262 14.65 -9.09 18.61
CA ALA A 262 14.15 -7.78 18.21
C ALA A 262 12.62 -7.76 18.14
N TYR A 263 12.03 -8.75 17.47
CA TYR A 263 10.58 -8.90 17.34
C TYR A 263 9.85 -8.91 18.69
N ARG A 264 10.32 -9.73 19.64
CA ARG A 264 9.73 -9.79 20.98
C ARG A 264 9.86 -8.48 21.75
N LYS A 265 10.97 -7.74 21.58
CA LYS A 265 11.12 -6.41 22.20
C LYS A 265 10.10 -5.41 21.63
N LEU A 266 9.90 -5.42 20.31
CA LEU A 266 8.92 -4.55 19.65
C LEU A 266 7.48 -4.92 20.02
N ALA A 267 7.20 -6.19 20.29
CA ALA A 267 5.86 -6.66 20.63
C ALA A 267 5.43 -6.37 22.07
N ARG A 268 6.35 -6.04 23.00
CA ARG A 268 6.01 -5.81 24.42
C ARG A 268 5.05 -4.65 24.62
N ASP A 269 5.38 -3.51 24.01
CA ASP A 269 4.61 -2.27 24.16
C ASP A 269 3.91 -1.95 22.83
N LEU A 270 3.24 -2.97 22.25
CA LEU A 270 2.50 -2.80 21.01
C LEU A 270 1.29 -1.91 21.26
N PRO A 271 1.09 -0.82 20.51
CA PRO A 271 -0.09 0.02 20.63
C PRO A 271 -1.38 -0.79 20.48
N ALA A 272 -2.44 -0.38 21.17
CA ALA A 272 -3.76 -1.02 21.05
C ALA A 272 -4.17 -1.08 19.58
N HIS A 273 -4.85 -2.17 19.17
CA HIS A 273 -5.30 -2.41 17.79
C HIS A 273 -4.20 -2.57 16.74
N ALA A 274 -2.92 -2.24 17.02
CA ALA A 274 -1.82 -2.53 16.12
C ALA A 274 -1.55 -4.04 16.03
N ARG A 275 -0.92 -4.47 14.95
CA ARG A 275 -0.48 -5.85 14.73
C ARG A 275 1.00 -5.86 14.39
N MET A 276 1.63 -7.01 14.61
CA MET A 276 3.03 -7.21 14.26
C MET A 276 3.20 -7.62 12.79
N GLY A 277 4.29 -7.16 12.17
CA GLY A 277 4.77 -7.63 10.88
C GLY A 277 6.19 -8.16 10.98
N TRP A 278 6.57 -9.00 10.02
CA TRP A 278 7.88 -9.66 9.94
C TRP A 278 8.49 -9.52 8.56
N LYS A 279 9.75 -9.09 8.48
CA LYS A 279 10.51 -9.00 7.23
C LYS A 279 11.51 -10.14 7.11
N ASN A 280 11.53 -10.81 5.96
CA ASN A 280 12.50 -11.82 5.58
C ASN A 280 13.49 -11.22 4.58
N PHE A 281 14.77 -11.44 4.80
CA PHE A 281 15.84 -10.96 3.93
C PHE A 281 16.52 -12.14 3.25
N TYR A 282 16.33 -12.27 1.93
CA TYR A 282 16.86 -13.40 1.15
C TYR A 282 18.38 -13.61 1.26
N ARG A 283 19.12 -12.53 1.50
CA ARG A 283 20.58 -12.55 1.51
C ARG A 283 21.20 -12.41 2.89
N GLN A 284 20.50 -11.75 3.82
CA GLN A 284 21.05 -11.38 5.13
C GLN A 284 20.51 -12.22 6.28
N ASP A 285 19.43 -12.97 6.07
CA ASP A 285 18.92 -13.91 7.08
C ASP A 285 19.60 -15.28 6.93
N GLU A 286 20.27 -15.75 7.97
CA GLU A 286 20.97 -17.03 7.99
C GLU A 286 20.59 -17.86 9.22
N PRO A 287 19.78 -18.92 9.03
CA PRO A 287 19.05 -19.29 7.82
C PRO A 287 17.79 -18.42 7.59
N LEU A 288 17.39 -18.28 6.33
CA LEU A 288 16.10 -17.68 5.98
C LEU A 288 14.95 -18.55 6.51
N PHE A 289 13.96 -17.92 7.15
CA PHE A 289 12.79 -18.66 7.62
C PHE A 289 11.93 -19.17 6.46
N THR A 290 11.49 -20.42 6.59
CA THR A 290 10.41 -20.95 5.75
C THR A 290 9.10 -20.25 6.06
N PRO A 291 8.09 -20.29 5.16
CA PRO A 291 6.77 -19.73 5.46
C PRO A 291 6.15 -20.27 6.76
N ARG A 292 6.32 -21.56 7.08
CA ARG A 292 5.83 -22.14 8.34
C ARG A 292 6.55 -21.53 9.54
N GLN A 293 7.87 -21.48 9.53
CA GLN A 293 8.65 -20.88 10.62
C GLN A 293 8.34 -19.38 10.81
N THR A 294 8.00 -18.67 9.71
CA THR A 294 7.58 -17.28 9.80
C THR A 294 6.20 -17.15 10.48
N LEU A 295 5.25 -18.03 10.17
CA LEU A 295 3.93 -18.03 10.83
C LEU A 295 4.01 -18.48 12.30
N ASP A 296 5.01 -19.28 12.65
CA ASP A 296 5.26 -19.77 14.03
C ASP A 296 5.96 -18.70 14.91
N VAL A 297 6.18 -17.48 14.41
CA VAL A 297 6.67 -16.36 15.23
C VAL A 297 5.53 -15.79 16.08
N HIS A 298 5.79 -15.49 17.35
CA HIS A 298 4.77 -14.98 18.26
C HIS A 298 5.15 -13.59 18.85
N PRO A 299 4.17 -12.66 18.94
CA PRO A 299 2.81 -12.75 18.39
C PRO A 299 2.82 -12.96 16.88
N GLU A 300 1.79 -13.64 16.37
CA GLU A 300 1.74 -14.05 14.97
C GLU A 300 1.76 -12.84 14.01
N PRO A 301 2.65 -12.81 12.97
CA PRO A 301 2.74 -11.68 12.06
C PRO A 301 1.54 -11.62 11.10
N TRP A 302 1.00 -10.41 10.93
CA TRP A 302 -0.11 -10.13 10.02
C TRP A 302 0.34 -9.54 8.68
N PHE A 303 1.53 -8.94 8.66
CA PHE A 303 2.20 -8.49 7.45
C PHE A 303 3.57 -9.19 7.36
N ILE A 304 3.87 -9.77 6.23
CA ILE A 304 5.13 -10.50 6.00
C ILE A 304 5.72 -10.00 4.70
N SER A 305 6.92 -9.42 4.73
CA SER A 305 7.60 -8.99 3.51
C SER A 305 8.90 -9.76 3.26
N TYR A 306 9.34 -9.70 2.01
CA TYR A 306 10.57 -10.33 1.51
C TYR A 306 11.39 -9.32 0.71
N GLN A 307 12.62 -9.08 1.20
CA GLN A 307 13.60 -8.21 0.57
C GLN A 307 14.72 -8.99 -0.12
#